data_baea9b3470e5ee60ab2ef9838188d500
#
_entry.id   baea9b3470e5ee60ab2ef9838188d500
#
_cell.length_a   1.000
_cell.length_b   1.000
_cell.length_c   1.000
_cell.angle_alpha   90.00
_cell.angle_beta   90.00
_cell.angle_gamma   90.00
#
_symmetry.space_group_name_H-M   'P 1'
#
loop_
_entity.id
_entity.type
_entity.pdbx_description
1 polymer ?
#
loop_
_entity_poly.entity_id
_entity_poly.type
_entity_poly.pdbx_seq_one_letter_code
_entity_poly.pdbx_strand_id
1 'polypeptide(L)'
;MKKLILLFLAFTITQTVQSQERKLNIIAIGAHPDDCDSKFGGTAALFAKMGHNVKFLALTSGDAGHQSEGGGALGKRRREEAKNAGKALGIAEYQTLDNHDGELLPSLQVRHDVIRAIRQWDADIVLGLRPNDYHPDHRNAGKVVIDASYMVIVPNVCPDTPPLNKNPLFLF
;
A
#
# COMPACT_ATOMS: atom_id res chain seq x y z
N MET A 1 -27.27 -26.21 -67.60
CA MET A 1 -26.87 -26.57 -66.24
C MET A 1 -25.96 -25.46 -65.68
N LYS A 2 -26.53 -24.60 -64.84
CA LYS A 2 -25.80 -23.43 -64.29
C LYS A 2 -25.16 -23.86 -62.97
N LYS A 3 -23.81 -23.83 -62.89
CA LYS A 3 -23.07 -24.10 -61.63
C LYS A 3 -23.14 -22.85 -60.76
N LEU A 4 -23.81 -22.98 -59.62
CA LEU A 4 -23.86 -21.96 -58.59
C LEU A 4 -22.56 -22.05 -57.77
N ILE A 5 -21.66 -21.05 -57.88
CA ILE A 5 -20.48 -20.93 -57.04
C ILE A 5 -20.88 -20.17 -55.77
N LEU A 6 -20.94 -20.91 -54.65
CA LEU A 6 -21.15 -20.33 -53.31
C LEU A 6 -19.81 -19.76 -52.84
N LEU A 7 -19.72 -18.44 -52.82
CA LEU A 7 -18.56 -17.74 -52.23
C LEU A 7 -18.79 -17.68 -50.72
N PHE A 8 -18.08 -18.55 -49.95
CA PHE A 8 -18.03 -18.48 -48.48
C PHE A 8 -17.12 -17.33 -48.11
N LEU A 9 -17.66 -16.17 -47.76
CA LEU A 9 -16.93 -15.06 -47.18
C LEU A 9 -16.69 -15.41 -45.69
N ALA A 10 -15.51 -15.96 -45.37
CA ALA A 10 -15.09 -16.16 -43.99
C ALA A 10 -14.77 -14.78 -43.37
N PHE A 11 -15.75 -14.24 -42.64
CA PHE A 11 -15.59 -13.07 -41.82
C PHE A 11 -14.77 -13.48 -40.58
N THR A 12 -13.43 -13.41 -40.66
CA THR A 12 -12.55 -13.54 -39.50
C THR A 12 -12.73 -12.31 -38.63
N ILE A 13 -13.59 -12.40 -37.62
CA ILE A 13 -13.65 -11.42 -36.53
C ILE A 13 -12.36 -11.60 -35.75
N THR A 14 -11.34 -10.81 -36.04
CA THR A 14 -10.19 -10.63 -35.15
C THR A 14 -10.71 -9.89 -33.91
N GLN A 15 -11.11 -10.63 -32.88
CA GLN A 15 -11.27 -10.06 -31.57
C GLN A 15 -9.87 -9.67 -31.11
N THR A 16 -9.55 -8.40 -31.17
CA THR A 16 -8.43 -7.84 -30.41
C THR A 16 -8.81 -8.06 -28.95
N VAL A 17 -8.25 -9.10 -28.33
CA VAL A 17 -8.26 -9.24 -26.89
C VAL A 17 -7.42 -8.09 -26.38
N GLN A 18 -8.07 -6.96 -26.15
CA GLN A 18 -7.47 -5.87 -25.42
C GLN A 18 -7.34 -6.40 -23.99
N SER A 19 -6.13 -6.84 -23.64
CA SER A 19 -5.80 -7.17 -22.26
C SER A 19 -6.11 -5.92 -21.45
N GLN A 20 -7.25 -5.93 -20.76
CA GLN A 20 -7.56 -4.88 -19.80
C GLN A 20 -6.51 -5.02 -18.72
N GLU A 21 -5.53 -4.11 -18.71
CA GLU A 21 -4.48 -4.11 -17.71
C GLU A 21 -5.13 -4.14 -16.33
N ARG A 22 -4.85 -5.19 -15.57
CA ARG A 22 -5.45 -5.40 -14.26
C ARG A 22 -5.03 -4.25 -13.35
N LYS A 23 -6.00 -3.57 -12.76
CA LYS A 23 -5.75 -2.55 -11.76
C LYS A 23 -5.09 -3.19 -10.53
N LEU A 24 -3.92 -2.70 -10.15
CA LEU A 24 -3.17 -3.17 -8.99
C LEU A 24 -3.54 -2.38 -7.74
N ASN A 25 -3.53 -3.05 -6.60
CA ASN A 25 -3.62 -2.46 -5.27
C ASN A 25 -2.23 -2.40 -4.66
N ILE A 26 -1.71 -1.21 -4.45
CA ILE A 26 -0.35 -0.96 -3.96
C ILE A 26 -0.47 -0.28 -2.60
N ILE A 27 0.24 -0.77 -1.60
CA ILE A 27 0.34 -0.14 -0.28
C ILE A 27 1.80 0.16 0.04
N ALA A 28 2.11 1.41 0.41
CA ALA A 28 3.40 1.78 0.99
C ALA A 28 3.24 2.00 2.50
N ILE A 29 4.16 1.43 3.28
CA ILE A 29 4.12 1.44 4.74
C ILE A 29 5.38 2.13 5.26
N GLY A 30 5.19 3.29 5.89
CA GLY A 30 6.21 4.09 6.56
C GLY A 30 6.07 4.08 8.07
N ALA A 31 7.05 4.60 8.77
CA ALA A 31 7.00 4.81 10.21
C ALA A 31 6.19 6.06 10.57
N HIS A 32 6.48 7.19 9.91
CA HIS A 32 5.91 8.50 10.21
C HIS A 32 5.04 9.05 9.07
N PRO A 33 4.19 10.08 9.33
CA PRO A 33 3.25 10.64 8.34
C PRO A 33 3.90 11.43 7.18
N ASP A 34 5.17 11.25 6.89
CA ASP A 34 5.92 11.85 5.76
C ASP A 34 6.86 10.85 5.07
N ASP A 35 7.04 9.67 5.64
CA ASP A 35 7.94 8.67 5.06
C ASP A 35 7.49 8.18 3.69
N CYS A 36 6.18 7.89 3.55
CA CYS A 36 5.67 7.34 2.31
C CYS A 36 5.76 8.36 1.16
N ASP A 37 5.39 9.61 1.40
CA ASP A 37 5.45 10.65 0.38
C ASP A 37 6.89 11.09 0.07
N SER A 38 7.78 11.13 1.06
CA SER A 38 9.19 11.46 0.82
C SER A 38 9.97 10.37 0.09
N LYS A 39 9.66 9.08 0.34
CA LYS A 39 10.41 7.94 -0.21
C LYS A 39 9.74 7.32 -1.43
N PHE A 40 8.42 7.28 -1.47
CA PHE A 40 7.65 6.60 -2.52
C PHE A 40 6.76 7.54 -3.33
N GLY A 41 6.67 8.84 -2.99
CA GLY A 41 5.70 9.77 -3.56
C GLY A 41 5.72 9.85 -5.09
N GLY A 42 6.89 9.95 -5.70
CA GLY A 42 7.01 9.98 -7.16
C GLY A 42 6.50 8.68 -7.83
N THR A 43 6.88 7.54 -7.27
CA THR A 43 6.42 6.21 -7.73
C THR A 43 4.91 6.05 -7.54
N ALA A 44 4.39 6.46 -6.38
CA ALA A 44 2.97 6.41 -6.05
C ALA A 44 2.13 7.27 -7.00
N ALA A 45 2.56 8.51 -7.27
CA ALA A 45 1.90 9.39 -8.21
C ALA A 45 1.88 8.81 -9.65
N LEU A 46 2.96 8.14 -10.05
CA LEU A 46 3.01 7.46 -11.34
C LEU A 46 2.01 6.31 -11.41
N PHE A 47 1.97 5.44 -10.40
CA PHE A 47 1.00 4.34 -10.32
C PHE A 47 -0.44 4.86 -10.29
N ALA A 48 -0.72 5.91 -9.51
CA ALA A 48 -2.04 6.54 -9.47
C ALA A 48 -2.45 7.10 -10.84
N LYS A 49 -1.53 7.77 -11.55
CA LYS A 49 -1.74 8.26 -12.92
C LYS A 49 -1.99 7.13 -13.93
N MET A 50 -1.39 5.97 -13.72
CA MET A 50 -1.64 4.76 -14.53
C MET A 50 -2.98 4.08 -14.20
N GLY A 51 -3.74 4.59 -13.22
CA GLY A 51 -5.05 4.07 -12.83
C GLY A 51 -5.03 2.99 -11.75
N HIS A 52 -3.87 2.71 -11.14
CA HIS A 52 -3.77 1.78 -10.02
C HIS A 52 -4.28 2.38 -8.72
N ASN A 53 -4.67 1.53 -7.76
CA ASN A 53 -5.03 1.96 -6.42
C ASN A 53 -3.79 2.05 -5.56
N VAL A 54 -3.49 3.22 -5.01
CA VAL A 54 -2.36 3.42 -4.10
C VAL A 54 -2.85 3.88 -2.74
N LYS A 55 -2.33 3.24 -1.68
CA LYS A 55 -2.54 3.60 -0.29
C LYS A 55 -1.20 3.84 0.39
N PHE A 56 -1.14 4.86 1.24
CA PHE A 56 -0.06 5.05 2.20
C PHE A 56 -0.53 4.74 3.62
N LEU A 57 0.33 4.12 4.41
CA LEU A 57 0.11 3.82 5.81
C LEU A 57 1.32 4.26 6.62
N ALA A 58 1.14 5.23 7.52
CA ALA A 58 2.12 5.56 8.54
C ALA A 58 1.79 4.81 9.84
N LEU A 59 2.78 4.17 10.45
CA LEU A 59 2.58 3.37 11.66
C LEU A 59 2.51 4.21 12.94
N THR A 60 3.01 5.45 12.93
CA THR A 60 2.92 6.39 14.06
C THR A 60 2.10 7.62 13.71
N SER A 61 1.71 8.37 14.74
CA SER A 61 0.99 9.63 14.59
C SER A 61 1.89 10.83 14.23
N GLY A 62 3.23 10.67 14.34
CA GLY A 62 4.19 11.76 14.15
C GLY A 62 4.14 12.83 15.25
N ASP A 63 3.67 12.49 16.44
CA ASP A 63 3.37 13.39 17.54
C ASP A 63 4.59 13.87 18.34
N ALA A 64 5.80 13.41 18.00
CA ALA A 64 7.06 13.87 18.58
C ALA A 64 8.05 14.46 17.55
N GLY A 65 7.72 14.47 16.27
CA GLY A 65 8.62 14.84 15.16
C GLY A 65 8.72 16.35 14.88
N HIS A 66 8.59 17.25 15.89
CA HIS A 66 8.70 18.69 15.69
C HIS A 66 9.53 19.35 16.82
N GLN A 67 10.25 20.43 16.49
CA GLN A 67 11.22 21.08 17.41
C GLN A 67 10.57 21.76 18.63
N SER A 68 9.33 22.22 18.51
CA SER A 68 8.65 23.02 19.55
C SER A 68 7.22 22.58 19.85
N GLU A 69 6.67 21.64 19.10
CA GLU A 69 5.32 21.14 19.28
C GLU A 69 5.37 19.64 19.50
N GLY A 70 4.39 19.09 20.22
CA GLY A 70 4.31 17.64 20.48
C GLY A 70 2.92 17.18 20.91
N GLY A 71 2.81 15.88 21.11
CA GLY A 71 1.59 15.24 21.58
C GLY A 71 0.43 15.27 20.60
N GLY A 72 -0.78 15.11 21.12
CA GLY A 72 -1.99 14.95 20.28
C GLY A 72 -2.29 16.11 19.33
N ALA A 73 -1.91 17.35 19.68
CA ALA A 73 -2.08 18.50 18.78
C ALA A 73 -1.22 18.38 17.53
N LEU A 74 0.04 18.02 17.69
CA LEU A 74 0.95 17.74 16.58
C LEU A 74 0.48 16.54 15.77
N GLY A 75 0.15 15.42 16.40
CA GLY A 75 -0.35 14.22 15.72
C GLY A 75 -1.60 14.51 14.87
N LYS A 76 -2.54 15.33 15.36
CA LYS A 76 -3.70 15.77 14.58
C LYS A 76 -3.29 16.58 13.34
N ARG A 77 -2.36 17.51 13.48
CA ARG A 77 -1.84 18.29 12.35
C ARG A 77 -1.15 17.39 11.33
N ARG A 78 -0.26 16.50 11.77
CA ARG A 78 0.47 15.58 10.89
C ARG A 78 -0.46 14.68 10.08
N ARG A 79 -1.58 14.21 10.66
CA ARG A 79 -2.61 13.47 9.91
C ARG A 79 -3.24 14.29 8.80
N GLU A 80 -3.54 15.56 9.03
CA GLU A 80 -4.10 16.41 7.98
C GLU A 80 -3.07 16.73 6.89
N GLU A 81 -1.80 16.94 7.25
CA GLU A 81 -0.70 17.11 6.31
C GLU A 81 -0.55 15.87 5.42
N ALA A 82 -0.54 14.67 6.00
CA ALA A 82 -0.50 13.39 5.27
C ALA A 82 -1.69 13.24 4.29
N LYS A 83 -2.91 13.53 4.73
CA LYS A 83 -4.08 13.50 3.85
C LYS A 83 -3.95 14.48 2.67
N ASN A 84 -3.42 15.67 2.93
CA ASN A 84 -3.21 16.67 1.88
C ASN A 84 -2.10 16.25 0.91
N ALA A 85 -1.01 15.64 1.40
CA ALA A 85 0.01 15.02 0.57
C ALA A 85 -0.58 13.91 -0.32
N GLY A 86 -1.39 13.02 0.26
CA GLY A 86 -2.09 11.98 -0.48
C GLY A 86 -2.98 12.52 -1.61
N LYS A 87 -3.74 13.59 -1.35
CA LYS A 87 -4.54 14.27 -2.38
C LYS A 87 -3.66 14.86 -3.49
N ALA A 88 -2.55 15.52 -3.12
CA ALA A 88 -1.63 16.11 -4.10
C ALA A 88 -0.97 15.07 -4.99
N LEU A 89 -0.70 13.88 -4.46
CA LEU A 89 -0.14 12.74 -5.21
C LEU A 89 -1.19 11.98 -6.03
N GLY A 90 -2.49 12.24 -5.81
CA GLY A 90 -3.59 11.54 -6.48
C GLY A 90 -3.79 10.11 -6.01
N ILE A 91 -3.25 9.72 -4.85
CA ILE A 91 -3.45 8.40 -4.27
C ILE A 91 -4.83 8.25 -3.63
N ALA A 92 -5.30 7.02 -3.48
CA ALA A 92 -6.65 6.76 -3.00
C ALA A 92 -6.81 6.99 -1.48
N GLU A 93 -5.77 6.70 -0.69
CA GLU A 93 -5.84 6.81 0.77
C GLU A 93 -4.47 7.10 1.38
N TYR A 94 -4.43 7.94 2.42
CA TYR A 94 -3.31 8.06 3.35
C TYR A 94 -3.82 7.88 4.78
N GLN A 95 -3.51 6.75 5.38
CA GLN A 95 -3.89 6.39 6.75
C GLN A 95 -2.70 6.58 7.70
N THR A 96 -2.98 7.04 8.93
CA THR A 96 -1.99 7.08 10.03
C THR A 96 -2.55 6.31 11.22
N LEU A 97 -1.72 5.47 11.83
CA LEU A 97 -2.02 4.81 13.11
C LEU A 97 -1.64 5.73 14.28
N ASP A 98 -2.00 5.29 15.50
CA ASP A 98 -1.88 6.09 16.72
C ASP A 98 -0.68 5.69 17.60
N ASN A 99 0.28 4.90 17.08
CA ASN A 99 1.48 4.63 17.85
C ASN A 99 2.29 5.93 18.05
N HIS A 100 2.95 6.06 19.21
CA HIS A 100 3.75 7.24 19.53
C HIS A 100 5.01 7.30 18.66
N ASP A 101 5.33 8.48 18.18
CA ASP A 101 6.53 8.75 17.37
C ASP A 101 7.79 8.67 18.24
N GLY A 102 8.84 8.02 17.73
CA GLY A 102 10.08 7.75 18.44
C GLY A 102 10.05 6.47 19.30
N GLU A 103 8.89 5.86 19.50
CA GLU A 103 8.69 4.71 20.38
C GLU A 103 8.07 3.49 19.66
N LEU A 104 8.08 3.46 18.34
CA LEU A 104 7.53 2.35 17.58
C LEU A 104 8.31 1.05 17.87
N LEU A 105 7.60 0.06 18.42
CA LEU A 105 8.14 -1.29 18.64
C LEU A 105 7.52 -2.28 17.67
N PRO A 106 8.25 -3.31 17.21
CA PRO A 106 7.72 -4.37 16.36
C PRO A 106 6.89 -5.37 17.21
N SER A 107 5.89 -4.84 17.91
CA SER A 107 5.00 -5.59 18.77
C SER A 107 4.05 -6.47 17.95
N LEU A 108 3.43 -7.46 18.64
CA LEU A 108 2.39 -8.29 18.03
C LEU A 108 1.19 -7.45 17.56
N GLN A 109 0.81 -6.42 18.34
CA GLN A 109 -0.28 -5.53 17.98
C GLN A 109 0.00 -4.79 16.67
N VAL A 110 1.16 -4.13 16.55
CA VAL A 110 1.53 -3.39 15.33
C VAL A 110 1.64 -4.33 14.12
N ARG A 111 2.14 -5.56 14.31
CA ARG A 111 2.17 -6.56 13.24
C ARG A 111 0.75 -6.96 12.80
N HIS A 112 -0.17 -7.16 13.72
CA HIS A 112 -1.57 -7.46 13.40
C HIS A 112 -2.24 -6.31 12.66
N ASP A 113 -1.96 -5.06 13.01
CA ASP A 113 -2.50 -3.88 12.33
C ASP A 113 -1.97 -3.79 10.90
N VAL A 114 -0.69 -4.07 10.69
CA VAL A 114 -0.09 -4.15 9.34
C VAL A 114 -0.69 -5.30 8.52
N ILE A 115 -0.87 -6.49 9.10
CA ILE A 115 -1.51 -7.63 8.41
C ILE A 115 -2.93 -7.26 7.98
N ARG A 116 -3.73 -6.67 8.87
CA ARG A 116 -5.09 -6.23 8.54
C ARG A 116 -5.11 -5.17 7.45
N ALA A 117 -4.24 -4.18 7.53
CA ALA A 117 -4.17 -3.13 6.52
C ALA A 117 -3.83 -3.68 5.13
N ILE A 118 -2.86 -4.60 5.02
CA ILE A 118 -2.49 -5.26 3.76
C ILE A 118 -3.66 -6.10 3.21
N ARG A 119 -4.34 -6.87 4.08
CA ARG A 119 -5.48 -7.71 3.70
C ARG A 119 -6.70 -6.89 3.27
N GLN A 120 -7.08 -5.87 4.04
CA GLN A 120 -8.21 -4.98 3.73
C GLN A 120 -8.00 -4.22 2.42
N TRP A 121 -6.74 -3.92 2.09
CA TRP A 121 -6.37 -3.29 0.83
C TRP A 121 -6.34 -4.28 -0.34
N ASP A 122 -6.42 -5.58 -0.09
CA ASP A 122 -6.20 -6.65 -1.08
C ASP A 122 -4.92 -6.41 -1.89
N ALA A 123 -3.83 -6.15 -1.19
CA ALA A 123 -2.60 -5.65 -1.78
C ALA A 123 -1.98 -6.63 -2.78
N ASP A 124 -1.54 -6.12 -3.93
CA ASP A 124 -0.70 -6.82 -4.90
C ASP A 124 0.78 -6.53 -4.68
N ILE A 125 1.09 -5.31 -4.25
CA ILE A 125 2.45 -4.83 -3.98
C ILE A 125 2.46 -4.13 -2.64
N VAL A 126 3.44 -4.46 -1.81
CA VAL A 126 3.73 -3.81 -0.53
C VAL A 126 5.12 -3.20 -0.61
N LEU A 127 5.20 -1.88 -0.39
CA LEU A 127 6.47 -1.15 -0.29
C LEU A 127 6.74 -0.88 1.18
N GLY A 128 7.83 -1.43 1.71
CA GLY A 128 8.26 -1.25 3.09
C GLY A 128 9.52 -0.40 3.21
N LEU A 129 9.76 0.13 4.42
CA LEU A 129 11.05 0.72 4.73
C LEU A 129 12.09 -0.38 4.90
N ARG A 130 13.35 -0.07 4.56
CA ARG A 130 14.47 -1.00 4.75
C ARG A 130 14.71 -1.28 6.26
N PRO A 131 15.05 -2.50 6.65
CA PRO A 131 15.27 -2.85 8.05
C PRO A 131 16.58 -2.27 8.63
N ASN A 132 17.48 -1.79 7.78
CA ASN A 132 18.72 -1.11 8.16
C ASN A 132 18.61 0.38 7.82
N ASP A 133 18.28 1.19 8.81
CA ASP A 133 18.09 2.63 8.68
C ASP A 133 18.67 3.36 9.90
N TYR A 134 18.91 4.67 9.79
CA TYR A 134 19.38 5.48 10.91
C TYR A 134 18.33 5.60 12.02
N HIS A 135 17.04 5.71 11.64
CA HIS A 135 15.94 5.93 12.59
C HIS A 135 15.44 4.59 13.17
N PRO A 136 15.27 4.48 14.51
CA PRO A 136 14.78 3.25 15.13
C PRO A 136 13.38 2.86 14.62
N ASP A 137 12.46 3.81 14.49
CA ASP A 137 11.09 3.54 14.01
C ASP A 137 11.09 3.07 12.56
N HIS A 138 11.96 3.60 11.70
CA HIS A 138 12.09 3.11 10.32
C HIS A 138 12.51 1.65 10.29
N ARG A 139 13.53 1.27 11.11
CA ARG A 139 13.97 -0.13 11.21
C ARG A 139 12.84 -1.03 11.72
N ASN A 140 12.09 -0.55 12.72
CA ASN A 140 11.00 -1.32 13.33
C ASN A 140 9.81 -1.42 12.38
N ALA A 141 9.47 -0.39 11.63
CA ALA A 141 8.46 -0.44 10.57
C ALA A 141 8.85 -1.47 9.48
N GLY A 142 10.09 -1.41 8.99
CA GLY A 142 10.59 -2.40 8.03
C GLY A 142 10.51 -3.82 8.56
N LYS A 143 10.93 -4.04 9.81
CA LYS A 143 10.86 -5.34 10.47
C LYS A 143 9.43 -5.87 10.59
N VAL A 144 8.47 -5.02 10.98
CA VAL A 144 7.06 -5.41 11.10
C VAL A 144 6.50 -5.83 9.74
N VAL A 145 6.85 -5.12 8.66
CA VAL A 145 6.42 -5.48 7.30
C VAL A 145 7.02 -6.83 6.87
N ILE A 146 8.31 -7.07 7.17
CA ILE A 146 8.96 -8.37 6.94
C ILE A 146 8.24 -9.47 7.72
N ASP A 147 7.97 -9.27 9.01
CA ASP A 147 7.29 -10.25 9.87
C ASP A 147 5.84 -10.52 9.40
N ALA A 148 5.19 -9.54 8.78
CA ALA A 148 3.84 -9.68 8.24
C ALA A 148 3.80 -10.41 6.89
N SER A 149 4.90 -10.41 6.12
CA SER A 149 4.92 -10.80 4.70
C SER A 149 4.41 -12.22 4.42
N TYR A 150 4.71 -13.18 5.28
CA TYR A 150 4.14 -14.52 5.18
C TYR A 150 2.76 -14.59 5.84
N MET A 151 2.54 -13.85 6.92
CA MET A 151 1.33 -13.97 7.75
C MET A 151 0.06 -13.45 7.08
N VAL A 152 0.17 -12.63 6.05
CA VAL A 152 -1.00 -12.09 5.32
C VAL A 152 -1.82 -13.17 4.61
N ILE A 153 -1.23 -14.34 4.32
CA ILE A 153 -1.91 -15.49 3.71
C ILE A 153 -2.31 -16.58 4.73
N VAL A 154 -1.99 -16.43 6.02
CA VAL A 154 -2.24 -17.44 7.05
C VAL A 154 -3.62 -17.26 7.67
N PRO A 155 -4.61 -18.15 7.45
CA PRO A 155 -6.01 -17.93 7.83
C PRO A 155 -6.25 -17.67 9.32
N ASN A 156 -5.52 -18.37 10.19
CA ASN A 156 -5.71 -18.29 11.65
C ASN A 156 -4.94 -17.15 12.32
N VAL A 157 -4.21 -16.34 11.57
CA VAL A 157 -3.62 -15.07 12.05
C VAL A 157 -4.57 -13.94 11.66
N CYS A 158 -4.97 -13.09 12.60
CA CYS A 158 -6.01 -12.06 12.41
C CYS A 158 -7.28 -12.62 11.73
N PRO A 159 -7.98 -13.59 12.32
CA PRO A 159 -9.12 -14.30 11.70
C PRO A 159 -10.33 -13.38 11.47
N ASP A 160 -10.33 -12.20 12.06
CA ASP A 160 -11.30 -11.12 11.86
C ASP A 160 -11.20 -10.44 10.49
N THR A 161 -10.10 -10.71 9.75
CA THR A 161 -9.86 -10.18 8.41
C THR A 161 -9.46 -11.32 7.47
N PRO A 162 -10.20 -11.58 6.38
CA PRO A 162 -9.91 -12.71 5.48
C PRO A 162 -8.46 -12.69 4.98
N PRO A 163 -7.78 -13.86 4.90
CA PRO A 163 -6.43 -13.94 4.37
C PRO A 163 -6.41 -13.63 2.87
N LEU A 164 -5.27 -13.17 2.37
CA LEU A 164 -5.09 -13.01 0.94
C LEU A 164 -4.99 -14.37 0.24
N ASN A 165 -5.55 -14.49 -0.95
CA ASN A 165 -5.50 -15.71 -1.76
C ASN A 165 -4.11 -15.96 -2.38
N LYS A 166 -3.30 -14.92 -2.48
CA LYS A 166 -1.93 -14.96 -3.00
C LYS A 166 -1.05 -14.02 -2.19
N ASN A 167 0.23 -14.34 -2.09
CA ASN A 167 1.17 -13.45 -1.42
C ASN A 167 1.48 -12.24 -2.31
N PRO A 168 1.42 -11.00 -1.78
CA PRO A 168 1.87 -9.82 -2.49
C PRO A 168 3.37 -9.85 -2.82
N LEU A 169 3.79 -9.01 -3.76
CA LEU A 169 5.20 -8.69 -3.94
C LEU A 169 5.62 -7.68 -2.85
N PHE A 170 6.57 -8.07 -2.00
CA PHE A 170 7.15 -7.19 -0.98
C PHE A 170 8.48 -6.62 -1.48
N LEU A 171 8.65 -5.29 -1.37
CA LEU A 171 9.84 -4.53 -1.76
C LEU A 171 10.28 -3.62 -0.60
N PHE A 172 11.61 -3.47 -0.38
CA PHE A 172 12.19 -2.73 0.74
C PHE A 172 13.30 -1.78 0.29
#